data_afd6f6f8c07d62e4d15f9c5e15add376
#
_entry.id   afd6f6f8c07d62e4d15f9c5e15add376
#
_cell.length_a   1.000
_cell.length_b   1.000
_cell.length_c   1.000
_cell.angle_alpha   90.00
_cell.angle_beta   90.00
_cell.angle_gamma   90.00
#
_symmetry.space_group_name_H-M   'P 1'
#
loop_
_entity.id
_entity.type
_entity.pdbx_description
1 polymer ?
#
loop_
_entity_poly.entity_id
_entity_poly.type
_entity_poly.pdbx_seq_one_letter_code
_entity_poly.pdbx_strand_id
1 'polypeptide(L)'
;TGKYVGEGFDYPRLDTLVLTMPIAWKGNAEQYAGRLHREYAGKSEVRIYDYVDIHIPFCDSMYRKRLKGYATAGYGKNVVSSAPDKIFQELIYERNNYEMAFRNDLAKAQHSVVIAVPKVKFKYKPSIMSTFATLLHNGVAVAVHIKEDGANEVELTNAGIDVVCNKVQTLQCAIIDKSIVWYGNLNFFGYNSETNNVMRIADHKIANEMIEILYSDSEMM
;
A
#
# COMPACT_ATOMS: atom_id res chain seq x y z
N THR A 1 9.74 -2.47 -29.85
CA THR A 1 8.54 -3.29 -30.14
C THR A 1 7.31 -2.42 -30.37
N GLY A 2 6.99 -1.44 -29.51
CA GLY A 2 5.83 -0.54 -29.71
C GLY A 2 5.86 0.21 -31.04
N LYS A 3 7.04 0.59 -31.52
CA LYS A 3 7.22 1.28 -32.81
C LYS A 3 6.78 0.41 -34.00
N TYR A 4 7.00 -0.89 -33.95
CA TYR A 4 6.62 -1.83 -35.01
C TYR A 4 5.12 -2.12 -35.06
N VAL A 5 4.45 -2.08 -33.90
CA VAL A 5 2.99 -2.29 -33.82
C VAL A 5 2.23 -0.97 -34.11
N GLY A 6 2.89 0.18 -33.94
CA GLY A 6 2.31 1.52 -34.13
C GLY A 6 2.11 1.91 -35.60
N GLU A 7 3.09 1.68 -36.46
CA GLU A 7 3.07 2.12 -37.87
C GLU A 7 3.23 0.94 -38.80
N GLY A 8 2.31 0.80 -39.76
CA GLY A 8 2.41 -0.18 -40.84
C GLY A 8 2.08 -1.64 -40.48
N PHE A 9 1.83 -1.96 -39.22
CA PHE A 9 1.47 -3.31 -38.81
C PHE A 9 -0.03 -3.56 -39.04
N ASP A 10 -0.36 -4.32 -40.03
CA ASP A 10 -1.72 -4.73 -40.37
C ASP A 10 -1.85 -6.25 -40.33
N TYR A 11 -2.39 -6.79 -39.26
CA TYR A 11 -2.60 -8.21 -39.09
C TYR A 11 -3.99 -8.48 -38.50
N PRO A 12 -5.04 -8.62 -39.31
CA PRO A 12 -6.43 -8.71 -38.84
C PRO A 12 -6.71 -9.93 -37.95
N ARG A 13 -5.87 -10.98 -38.01
CA ARG A 13 -6.00 -12.19 -37.17
C ARG A 13 -5.73 -11.95 -35.70
N LEU A 14 -5.09 -10.85 -35.34
CA LEU A 14 -4.79 -10.55 -33.93
C LEU A 14 -6.07 -10.35 -33.13
N ASP A 15 -6.20 -11.14 -32.08
CA ASP A 15 -7.28 -11.13 -31.12
C ASP A 15 -6.81 -10.76 -29.69
N THR A 16 -5.50 -10.85 -29.44
CA THR A 16 -4.92 -10.66 -28.12
C THR A 16 -3.80 -9.63 -28.15
N LEU A 17 -3.86 -8.67 -27.22
CA LEU A 17 -2.82 -7.68 -26.94
C LEU A 17 -2.29 -7.87 -25.52
N VAL A 18 -0.97 -7.89 -25.37
CA VAL A 18 -0.29 -7.96 -24.07
C VAL A 18 0.52 -6.68 -23.88
N LEU A 19 0.14 -5.86 -22.91
CA LEU A 19 0.82 -4.63 -22.53
C LEU A 19 1.69 -4.90 -21.29
N THR A 20 3.00 -4.89 -21.47
CA THR A 20 3.99 -5.14 -20.41
C THR A 20 4.74 -3.87 -19.99
N MET A 21 4.42 -2.73 -20.58
CA MET A 21 5.07 -1.46 -20.33
C MET A 21 4.03 -0.38 -20.02
N PRO A 22 4.36 0.61 -19.16
CA PRO A 22 3.48 1.72 -18.89
C PRO A 22 3.37 2.64 -20.11
N ILE A 23 2.29 2.53 -20.86
CA ILE A 23 1.97 3.40 -21.99
C ILE A 23 0.71 4.21 -21.70
N ALA A 24 0.63 5.42 -22.27
CA ALA A 24 -0.57 6.24 -22.16
C ALA A 24 -1.69 5.70 -23.07
N TRP A 25 -2.96 5.94 -22.70
CA TRP A 25 -4.09 5.55 -23.54
C TRP A 25 -4.11 6.32 -24.86
N LYS A 26 -4.05 7.64 -24.80
CA LYS A 26 -4.09 8.48 -26.00
C LYS A 26 -2.88 8.22 -26.89
N GLY A 27 -3.18 7.91 -28.16
CA GLY A 27 -2.21 7.63 -29.20
C GLY A 27 -1.86 6.16 -29.31
N ASN A 28 -1.08 5.61 -28.40
CA ASN A 28 -0.51 4.26 -28.58
C ASN A 28 -1.49 3.14 -28.19
N ALA A 29 -2.01 3.14 -26.96
CA ALA A 29 -2.86 2.02 -26.50
C ALA A 29 -4.20 1.99 -27.26
N GLU A 30 -4.79 3.16 -27.56
CA GLU A 30 -6.00 3.28 -28.36
C GLU A 30 -5.79 2.75 -29.78
N GLN A 31 -4.66 3.08 -30.38
CA GLN A 31 -4.29 2.61 -31.71
C GLN A 31 -4.09 1.09 -31.75
N TYR A 32 -3.43 0.53 -30.72
CA TYR A 32 -3.23 -0.93 -30.61
C TYR A 32 -4.55 -1.65 -30.40
N ALA A 33 -5.42 -1.14 -29.51
CA ALA A 33 -6.74 -1.68 -29.29
C ALA A 33 -7.61 -1.66 -30.56
N GLY A 34 -7.60 -0.54 -31.30
CA GLY A 34 -8.34 -0.42 -32.55
C GLY A 34 -7.93 -1.44 -33.62
N ARG A 35 -6.65 -1.87 -33.64
CA ARG A 35 -6.18 -2.92 -34.55
C ARG A 35 -6.72 -4.31 -34.19
N LEU A 36 -6.98 -4.57 -32.91
CA LEU A 36 -7.59 -5.82 -32.49
C LEU A 36 -9.05 -5.96 -32.95
N HIS A 37 -9.76 -4.84 -33.15
CA HIS A 37 -11.17 -4.86 -33.58
C HIS A 37 -11.37 -5.07 -35.08
N ARG A 38 -10.29 -5.27 -35.85
CA ARG A 38 -10.43 -5.59 -37.28
C ARG A 38 -11.12 -6.93 -37.48
N GLU A 39 -12.07 -6.96 -38.35
CA GLU A 39 -12.82 -8.17 -38.67
C GLU A 39 -11.92 -9.23 -39.33
N TYR A 40 -12.05 -10.46 -38.87
CA TYR A 40 -11.41 -11.63 -39.43
C TYR A 40 -12.26 -12.88 -39.21
N ALA A 41 -12.38 -13.73 -40.21
CA ALA A 41 -13.16 -14.95 -40.12
C ALA A 41 -12.64 -15.87 -39.01
N GLY A 42 -13.53 -16.26 -38.10
CA GLY A 42 -13.21 -17.10 -36.95
C GLY A 42 -12.76 -16.34 -35.68
N LYS A 43 -12.70 -15.02 -35.72
CA LYS A 43 -12.41 -14.19 -34.54
C LYS A 43 -13.71 -13.91 -33.78
N SER A 44 -13.83 -14.48 -32.58
CA SER A 44 -15.04 -14.38 -31.75
C SER A 44 -14.91 -13.40 -30.59
N GLU A 45 -13.69 -13.06 -30.18
CA GLU A 45 -13.43 -12.17 -29.05
C GLU A 45 -12.11 -11.42 -29.24
N VAL A 46 -11.94 -10.36 -28.46
CA VAL A 46 -10.71 -9.57 -28.39
C VAL A 46 -10.30 -9.42 -26.91
N ARG A 47 -9.03 -9.70 -26.61
CA ARG A 47 -8.50 -9.67 -25.25
C ARG A 47 -7.34 -8.70 -25.13
N ILE A 48 -7.32 -7.94 -24.03
CA ILE A 48 -6.18 -7.12 -23.63
C ILE A 48 -5.72 -7.56 -22.25
N TYR A 49 -4.46 -8.02 -22.17
CA TYR A 49 -3.76 -8.24 -20.92
C TYR A 49 -2.91 -7.03 -20.61
N ASP A 50 -3.25 -6.30 -19.56
CA ASP A 50 -2.56 -5.07 -19.15
C ASP A 50 -1.81 -5.35 -17.84
N TYR A 51 -0.49 -5.53 -17.93
CA TYR A 51 0.38 -5.73 -16.79
C TYR A 51 0.79 -4.38 -16.22
N VAL A 52 0.44 -4.15 -14.97
CA VAL A 52 0.67 -2.87 -14.29
C VAL A 52 1.50 -3.09 -13.05
N ASP A 53 2.59 -2.36 -12.92
CA ASP A 53 3.25 -2.22 -11.64
C ASP A 53 2.50 -1.18 -10.79
N ILE A 54 1.58 -1.67 -10.00
CA ILE A 54 0.73 -0.84 -9.15
C ILE A 54 1.49 -0.20 -7.97
N HIS A 55 2.69 -0.71 -7.64
CA HIS A 55 3.53 -0.15 -6.58
C HIS A 55 4.24 1.13 -7.04
N ILE A 56 4.21 1.41 -8.35
CA ILE A 56 4.74 2.64 -8.92
C ILE A 56 3.57 3.60 -9.20
N PRO A 57 3.41 4.72 -8.47
CA PRO A 57 2.28 5.65 -8.63
C PRO A 57 2.07 6.16 -10.05
N PHE A 58 3.17 6.35 -10.79
CA PHE A 58 3.12 6.72 -12.19
C PHE A 58 2.45 5.65 -13.06
N CYS A 59 2.79 4.37 -12.85
CA CYS A 59 2.21 3.25 -13.60
C CYS A 59 0.72 3.08 -13.30
N ASP A 60 0.33 3.18 -12.01
CA ASP A 60 -1.08 3.14 -11.59
C ASP A 60 -1.88 4.30 -12.19
N SER A 61 -1.36 5.53 -12.15
CA SER A 61 -2.01 6.69 -12.78
C SER A 61 -2.26 6.49 -14.28
N MET A 62 -1.28 5.94 -14.99
CA MET A 62 -1.42 5.62 -16.41
C MET A 62 -2.45 4.53 -16.65
N TYR A 63 -2.47 3.49 -15.82
CA TYR A 63 -3.45 2.42 -15.88
C TYR A 63 -4.88 2.93 -15.70
N ARG A 64 -5.13 3.76 -14.69
CA ARG A 64 -6.46 4.37 -14.48
C ARG A 64 -6.95 5.18 -15.68
N LYS A 65 -6.04 5.83 -16.39
CA LYS A 65 -6.36 6.52 -17.65
C LYS A 65 -6.70 5.52 -18.76
N ARG A 66 -5.99 4.38 -18.84
CA ARG A 66 -6.29 3.32 -19.81
C ARG A 66 -7.63 2.66 -19.55
N LEU A 67 -7.99 2.41 -18.25
CA LEU A 67 -9.31 1.86 -17.91
C LEU A 67 -10.48 2.69 -18.44
N LYS A 68 -10.38 4.02 -18.37
CA LYS A 68 -11.37 4.92 -18.96
C LYS A 68 -11.44 4.76 -20.49
N GLY A 69 -10.31 4.60 -21.13
CA GLY A 69 -10.22 4.37 -22.57
C GLY A 69 -10.76 3.01 -22.97
N TYR A 70 -10.47 1.96 -22.23
CA TYR A 70 -11.04 0.62 -22.49
C TYR A 70 -12.58 0.64 -22.43
N ALA A 71 -13.14 1.30 -21.41
CA ALA A 71 -14.59 1.45 -21.30
C ALA A 71 -15.20 2.21 -22.50
N THR A 72 -14.52 3.26 -23.00
CA THR A 72 -14.95 4.03 -24.19
C THR A 72 -14.85 3.20 -25.46
N ALA A 73 -13.86 2.31 -25.56
CA ALA A 73 -13.65 1.44 -26.71
C ALA A 73 -14.56 0.19 -26.72
N GLY A 74 -15.50 0.09 -25.74
CA GLY A 74 -16.47 -1.00 -25.71
C GLY A 74 -15.97 -2.28 -25.03
N TYR A 75 -14.79 -2.26 -24.40
CA TYR A 75 -14.35 -3.35 -23.54
C TYR A 75 -15.24 -3.32 -22.28
N GLY A 76 -16.17 -4.27 -22.20
CA GLY A 76 -17.13 -4.35 -21.12
C GLY A 76 -16.49 -4.63 -19.76
N LYS A 77 -17.29 -4.57 -18.70
CA LYS A 77 -16.94 -4.76 -17.29
C LYS A 77 -16.45 -6.18 -16.94
N ASN A 78 -16.23 -7.05 -17.89
CA ASN A 78 -15.53 -8.33 -17.72
C ASN A 78 -14.01 -8.11 -17.77
N VAL A 79 -13.52 -7.06 -17.14
CA VAL A 79 -12.14 -7.03 -16.68
C VAL A 79 -12.03 -8.18 -15.69
N VAL A 80 -11.60 -9.34 -16.17
CA VAL A 80 -11.07 -10.37 -15.29
C VAL A 80 -9.74 -9.79 -14.79
N SER A 81 -9.85 -8.93 -13.82
CA SER A 81 -8.74 -8.60 -12.96
C SER A 81 -8.35 -9.91 -12.31
N SER A 82 -7.29 -10.52 -12.79
CA SER A 82 -6.69 -11.68 -12.13
C SER A 82 -6.02 -11.28 -10.81
N ALA A 83 -6.05 -10.00 -10.50
CA ALA A 83 -5.77 -9.46 -9.18
C ALA A 83 -7.09 -8.96 -8.59
N PRO A 84 -7.48 -9.35 -7.38
CA PRO A 84 -8.70 -8.85 -6.76
C PRO A 84 -8.56 -7.34 -6.57
N ASP A 85 -9.38 -6.55 -7.31
CA ASP A 85 -9.41 -5.09 -7.26
C ASP A 85 -9.54 -4.51 -5.83
N LYS A 86 -9.96 -5.33 -4.88
CA LYS A 86 -10.09 -4.97 -3.47
C LYS A 86 -8.77 -5.00 -2.69
N ILE A 87 -7.82 -5.85 -3.07
CA ILE A 87 -6.57 -5.98 -2.29
C ILE A 87 -5.66 -4.78 -2.50
N PHE A 88 -5.66 -4.16 -3.67
CA PHE A 88 -4.69 -3.14 -4.02
C PHE A 88 -5.11 -1.69 -3.72
N GLN A 89 -6.40 -1.38 -3.64
CA GLN A 89 -6.85 -0.07 -3.14
C GLN A 89 -6.66 0.06 -1.62
N GLU A 90 -6.49 -1.06 -0.92
CA GLU A 90 -6.29 -1.11 0.53
C GLU A 90 -4.83 -1.27 0.96
N LEU A 91 -3.86 -1.29 0.04
CA LEU A 91 -2.45 -1.52 0.36
C LEU A 91 -1.64 -0.24 0.57
N ILE A 92 -1.95 0.83 -0.14
CA ILE A 92 -1.20 2.09 -0.04
C ILE A 92 -2.14 3.21 0.40
N TYR A 93 -1.80 3.82 1.51
CA TYR A 93 -2.53 4.92 2.10
C TYR A 93 -1.65 6.17 2.15
N GLU A 94 -2.28 7.30 1.92
CA GLU A 94 -1.68 8.63 2.04
C GLU A 94 -2.07 9.28 3.37
N ARG A 95 -1.45 10.41 3.68
CA ARG A 95 -1.72 11.20 4.88
C ARG A 95 -3.21 11.42 5.17
N ASN A 96 -4.02 11.61 4.14
CA ASN A 96 -5.41 12.03 4.25
C ASN A 96 -6.41 10.86 4.37
N ASN A 97 -6.01 9.62 4.10
CA ASN A 97 -6.93 8.48 4.07
C ASN A 97 -6.53 7.28 4.96
N TYR A 98 -5.28 7.25 5.50
CA TYR A 98 -4.83 6.10 6.29
C TYR A 98 -5.47 6.03 7.67
N GLU A 99 -5.81 7.17 8.28
CA GLU A 99 -6.12 7.25 9.71
C GLU A 99 -7.36 6.42 10.09
N MET A 100 -8.38 6.42 9.25
CA MET A 100 -9.58 5.63 9.51
C MET A 100 -9.32 4.13 9.39
N ALA A 101 -8.58 3.71 8.38
CA ALA A 101 -8.22 2.31 8.19
C ALA A 101 -7.28 1.81 9.29
N PHE A 102 -6.28 2.62 9.67
CA PHE A 102 -5.37 2.31 10.78
C PHE A 102 -6.10 2.19 12.12
N ARG A 103 -7.01 3.10 12.43
CA ARG A 103 -7.85 3.03 13.64
C ARG A 103 -8.75 1.80 13.65
N ASN A 104 -9.29 1.39 12.51
CA ASN A 104 -10.09 0.18 12.39
C ASN A 104 -9.25 -1.08 12.67
N ASP A 105 -7.99 -1.11 12.22
CA ASP A 105 -7.09 -2.23 12.53
C ASP A 105 -6.71 -2.24 14.01
N LEU A 106 -6.38 -1.08 14.59
CA LEU A 106 -6.12 -0.97 16.03
C LEU A 106 -7.31 -1.42 16.88
N ALA A 107 -8.53 -1.01 16.50
CA ALA A 107 -9.75 -1.38 17.23
C ALA A 107 -10.05 -2.90 17.21
N LYS A 108 -9.49 -3.63 16.25
CA LYS A 108 -9.62 -5.09 16.11
C LYS A 108 -8.49 -5.87 16.75
N ALA A 109 -7.45 -5.20 17.25
CA ALA A 109 -6.31 -5.84 17.87
C ALA A 109 -6.74 -6.65 19.12
N GLN A 110 -6.25 -7.88 19.22
CA GLN A 110 -6.61 -8.83 20.27
C GLN A 110 -5.41 -9.22 21.15
N HIS A 111 -4.19 -9.11 20.65
CA HIS A 111 -3.00 -9.63 21.33
C HIS A 111 -1.92 -8.58 21.52
N SER A 112 -1.50 -7.92 20.44
CA SER A 112 -0.35 -7.02 20.51
C SER A 112 -0.37 -5.93 19.44
N VAL A 113 0.16 -4.76 19.82
CA VAL A 113 0.45 -3.65 18.91
C VAL A 113 1.88 -3.19 19.16
N VAL A 114 2.71 -3.22 18.12
CA VAL A 114 4.08 -2.72 18.13
C VAL A 114 4.19 -1.58 17.16
N ILE A 115 4.62 -0.41 17.60
CA ILE A 115 4.77 0.77 16.71
C ILE A 115 6.21 1.26 16.81
N ALA A 116 6.86 1.41 15.66
CA ALA A 116 8.20 1.96 15.55
C ALA A 116 8.16 3.30 14.81
N VAL A 117 8.69 4.35 15.47
CA VAL A 117 8.74 5.71 14.92
C VAL A 117 10.02 6.43 15.36
N PRO A 118 10.54 7.38 14.57
CA PRO A 118 11.73 8.13 14.96
C PRO A 118 11.51 8.94 16.24
N LYS A 119 10.33 9.55 16.39
CA LYS A 119 9.99 10.46 17.48
C LYS A 119 8.49 10.55 17.70
N VAL A 120 8.09 10.60 18.95
CA VAL A 120 6.69 10.79 19.35
C VAL A 120 6.39 12.28 19.57
N LYS A 121 5.27 12.76 19.00
CA LYS A 121 4.79 14.13 19.18
C LYS A 121 3.26 14.15 19.31
N PHE A 122 2.73 13.92 20.49
CA PHE A 122 1.28 13.82 20.78
C PHE A 122 0.48 15.07 20.40
N LYS A 123 1.14 16.25 20.35
CA LYS A 123 0.48 17.49 19.92
C LYS A 123 -0.29 17.33 18.59
N TYR A 124 0.18 16.46 17.72
CA TYR A 124 -0.43 16.23 16.41
C TYR A 124 -1.42 15.06 16.38
N LYS A 125 -1.43 14.21 17.41
CA LYS A 125 -2.27 13.00 17.49
C LYS A 125 -2.76 12.73 18.92
N PRO A 126 -3.48 13.66 19.53
CA PRO A 126 -3.89 13.51 20.95
C PRO A 126 -4.82 12.32 21.19
N SER A 127 -5.61 11.94 20.18
CA SER A 127 -6.57 10.82 20.27
C SER A 127 -5.92 9.44 20.27
N ILE A 128 -4.62 9.30 19.96
CA ILE A 128 -3.95 8.00 19.94
C ILE A 128 -3.81 7.43 21.35
N MET A 129 -3.60 8.29 22.34
CA MET A 129 -3.48 7.85 23.75
C MET A 129 -4.78 7.23 24.27
N SER A 130 -5.94 7.76 23.90
CA SER A 130 -7.22 7.14 24.29
C SER A 130 -7.41 5.78 23.62
N THR A 131 -6.92 5.60 22.40
CA THR A 131 -6.93 4.30 21.72
C THR A 131 -6.04 3.30 22.45
N PHE A 132 -4.83 3.69 22.85
CA PHE A 132 -3.93 2.82 23.62
C PHE A 132 -4.49 2.46 25.00
N ALA A 133 -5.09 3.41 25.70
CA ALA A 133 -5.75 3.13 26.97
C ALA A 133 -6.84 2.05 26.81
N THR A 134 -7.61 2.11 25.75
CA THR A 134 -8.63 1.10 25.43
C THR A 134 -8.00 -0.26 25.12
N LEU A 135 -6.92 -0.30 24.34
CA LEU A 135 -6.21 -1.54 24.02
C LEU A 135 -5.64 -2.20 25.28
N LEU A 136 -4.95 -1.44 26.11
CA LEU A 136 -4.39 -1.92 27.39
C LEU A 136 -5.49 -2.43 28.33
N HIS A 137 -6.61 -1.71 28.45
CA HIS A 137 -7.76 -2.14 29.24
C HIS A 137 -8.34 -3.48 28.75
N ASN A 138 -8.28 -3.73 27.45
CA ASN A 138 -8.73 -4.99 26.83
C ASN A 138 -7.66 -6.10 26.88
N GLY A 139 -6.53 -5.88 27.55
CA GLY A 139 -5.46 -6.86 27.67
C GLY A 139 -4.53 -6.98 26.46
N VAL A 140 -4.60 -6.03 25.52
CA VAL A 140 -3.69 -5.98 24.38
C VAL A 140 -2.36 -5.38 24.80
N ALA A 141 -1.24 -6.06 24.55
CA ALA A 141 0.09 -5.54 24.81
C ALA A 141 0.43 -4.42 23.80
N VAL A 142 0.89 -3.28 24.29
CA VAL A 142 1.30 -2.15 23.42
C VAL A 142 2.76 -1.83 23.68
N ALA A 143 3.59 -1.86 22.62
CA ALA A 143 4.99 -1.48 22.64
C ALA A 143 5.27 -0.37 21.62
N VAL A 144 6.13 0.58 22.00
CA VAL A 144 6.54 1.69 21.13
C VAL A 144 8.06 1.76 21.07
N HIS A 145 8.62 1.53 19.90
CA HIS A 145 10.05 1.70 19.61
C HIS A 145 10.30 3.12 19.12
N ILE A 146 11.21 3.83 19.79
CA ILE A 146 11.61 5.20 19.43
C ILE A 146 13.10 5.30 19.21
N LYS A 147 13.52 6.21 18.33
CA LYS A 147 14.93 6.46 18.05
C LYS A 147 15.54 7.50 19.01
N GLU A 148 14.77 8.50 19.38
CA GLU A 148 15.21 9.61 20.21
C GLU A 148 14.40 9.68 21.48
N ASP A 149 15.09 9.76 22.62
CA ASP A 149 14.47 10.03 23.93
C ASP A 149 13.77 11.39 23.94
N GLY A 150 12.70 11.50 24.68
CA GLY A 150 11.97 12.75 24.78
C GLY A 150 10.92 12.76 25.90
N ALA A 151 10.39 13.92 26.19
CA ALA A 151 9.40 14.13 27.25
C ALA A 151 8.13 13.23 27.11
N ASN A 152 7.83 12.78 25.91
CA ASN A 152 6.66 11.92 25.64
C ASN A 152 6.88 10.44 25.98
N GLU A 153 8.12 10.00 26.21
CA GLU A 153 8.44 8.64 26.64
C GLU A 153 7.87 8.37 28.05
N VAL A 154 8.06 9.31 28.95
CA VAL A 154 7.51 9.22 30.32
C VAL A 154 5.99 9.12 30.30
N GLU A 155 5.32 9.84 29.42
CA GLU A 155 3.87 9.79 29.26
C GLU A 155 3.39 8.41 28.76
N LEU A 156 4.10 7.81 27.80
CA LEU A 156 3.82 6.45 27.32
C LEU A 156 4.02 5.40 28.41
N THR A 157 5.16 5.46 29.10
CA THR A 157 5.49 4.51 30.19
C THR A 157 4.48 4.62 31.34
N ASN A 158 4.11 5.84 31.74
CA ASN A 158 3.09 6.06 32.77
C ASN A 158 1.71 5.53 32.37
N ALA A 159 1.42 5.48 31.07
CA ALA A 159 0.19 4.89 30.53
C ALA A 159 0.24 3.34 30.48
N GLY A 160 1.34 2.70 30.86
CA GLY A 160 1.50 1.24 30.82
C GLY A 160 1.95 0.69 29.47
N ILE A 161 2.48 1.53 28.61
CA ILE A 161 3.03 1.16 27.29
C ILE A 161 4.50 0.80 27.47
N ASP A 162 4.93 -0.30 26.87
CA ASP A 162 6.33 -0.68 26.81
C ASP A 162 7.08 0.21 25.82
N VAL A 163 8.11 0.93 26.31
CA VAL A 163 8.88 1.87 25.49
C VAL A 163 10.30 1.39 25.32
N VAL A 164 10.70 1.13 24.08
CA VAL A 164 12.05 0.71 23.71
C VAL A 164 12.74 1.86 22.98
N CYS A 165 13.81 2.41 23.57
CA CYS A 165 14.63 3.42 22.94
C CYS A 165 15.84 2.77 22.23
N ASN A 166 15.90 2.90 20.91
CA ASN A 166 17.00 2.38 20.10
C ASN A 166 17.48 3.41 19.08
N LYS A 167 18.68 3.99 19.30
CA LYS A 167 19.26 5.05 18.47
C LYS A 167 19.59 4.62 17.04
N VAL A 168 19.75 3.34 16.80
CA VAL A 168 20.06 2.77 15.49
C VAL A 168 18.80 2.46 14.68
N GLN A 169 17.65 2.33 15.34
CA GLN A 169 16.39 1.97 14.72
C GLN A 169 16.00 2.96 13.59
N THR A 170 15.71 2.41 12.41
CA THR A 170 15.38 3.19 11.20
C THR A 170 13.98 2.89 10.65
N LEU A 171 13.34 1.83 11.13
CA LEU A 171 12.02 1.44 10.64
C LEU A 171 10.93 2.43 11.12
N GLN A 172 9.98 2.69 10.25
CA GLN A 172 8.74 3.36 10.59
C GLN A 172 7.60 2.41 10.24
N CYS A 173 7.02 1.78 11.23
CA CYS A 173 5.98 0.79 11.02
C CYS A 173 5.03 0.69 12.22
N ALA A 174 3.88 0.05 12.00
CA ALA A 174 3.05 -0.48 13.06
C ALA A 174 2.70 -1.93 12.73
N ILE A 175 2.80 -2.81 13.71
CA ILE A 175 2.54 -4.25 13.57
C ILE A 175 1.44 -4.60 14.55
N ILE A 176 0.35 -5.19 14.05
CA ILE A 176 -0.84 -5.53 14.84
C ILE A 176 -1.04 -7.04 14.81
N ASP A 177 -1.12 -7.66 15.98
CA ASP A 177 -1.35 -9.09 16.19
C ASP A 177 -0.42 -9.99 15.39
N LYS A 178 0.81 -9.54 15.13
CA LYS A 178 1.79 -10.27 14.29
C LYS A 178 1.21 -10.73 12.94
N SER A 179 0.26 -9.98 12.40
CA SER A 179 -0.48 -10.34 11.18
C SER A 179 -0.71 -9.19 10.21
N ILE A 180 -0.82 -7.97 10.73
CA ILE A 180 -1.02 -6.77 9.91
C ILE A 180 0.18 -5.85 10.13
N VAL A 181 0.78 -5.42 9.04
CA VAL A 181 1.92 -4.49 9.01
C VAL A 181 1.51 -3.22 8.29
N TRP A 182 1.74 -2.09 8.93
CA TRP A 182 1.71 -0.75 8.34
C TRP A 182 3.15 -0.26 8.22
N TYR A 183 3.67 -0.13 7.02
CA TYR A 183 5.07 0.21 6.74
C TYR A 183 5.19 1.35 5.75
N GLY A 184 6.02 2.35 6.06
CA GLY A 184 6.26 3.48 5.16
C GLY A 184 6.99 4.62 5.84
N ASN A 185 6.84 5.83 5.31
CA ASN A 185 7.48 7.03 5.85
C ASN A 185 6.52 7.93 6.65
N LEU A 186 5.36 7.40 7.02
CA LEU A 186 4.33 8.12 7.76
C LEU A 186 4.56 7.95 9.26
N ASN A 187 4.60 9.05 10.00
CA ASN A 187 4.74 9.02 11.45
C ASN A 187 3.36 8.91 12.10
N PHE A 188 3.09 7.80 12.79
CA PHE A 188 1.81 7.53 13.47
C PHE A 188 1.51 8.46 14.63
N PHE A 189 2.53 9.11 15.22
CA PHE A 189 2.44 10.03 16.36
C PHE A 189 2.79 11.47 16.02
N GLY A 190 3.08 11.77 14.77
CA GLY A 190 3.65 13.05 14.39
C GLY A 190 2.93 13.75 13.26
N TYR A 191 3.54 14.84 12.84
CA TYR A 191 3.14 15.54 11.63
C TYR A 191 3.57 14.74 10.40
N ASN A 192 2.69 14.69 9.42
CA ASN A 192 2.94 14.07 8.12
C ASN A 192 2.77 15.10 7.01
N SER A 193 3.71 15.13 6.07
CA SER A 193 3.62 15.93 4.84
C SER A 193 2.69 15.26 3.83
N GLU A 194 2.35 15.96 2.77
CA GLU A 194 1.52 15.42 1.67
C GLU A 194 2.21 14.28 0.90
N THR A 195 3.53 14.20 0.99
CA THR A 195 4.33 13.15 0.34
C THR A 195 4.48 11.88 1.19
N ASN A 196 4.03 11.90 2.44
CA ASN A 196 4.08 10.73 3.29
C ASN A 196 2.98 9.73 2.92
N ASN A 197 3.39 8.47 2.85
CA ASN A 197 2.51 7.35 2.58
C ASN A 197 2.88 6.14 3.44
N VAL A 198 1.97 5.19 3.51
CA VAL A 198 2.15 3.96 4.25
C VAL A 198 1.47 2.81 3.51
N MET A 199 2.09 1.65 3.53
CA MET A 199 1.56 0.42 2.98
C MET A 199 0.98 -0.43 4.10
N ARG A 200 -0.20 -1.01 3.88
CA ARG A 200 -0.82 -1.99 4.77
C ARG A 200 -0.65 -3.38 4.17
N ILE A 201 -0.05 -4.29 4.90
CA ILE A 201 0.23 -5.67 4.47
C ILE A 201 -0.39 -6.62 5.50
N ALA A 202 -1.19 -7.57 5.05
CA ALA A 202 -1.75 -8.62 5.90
C ALA A 202 -0.97 -9.92 5.65
N ASP A 203 0.14 -10.10 6.36
CA ASP A 203 1.03 -11.25 6.22
C ASP A 203 1.78 -11.53 7.53
N HIS A 204 1.60 -12.72 8.09
CA HIS A 204 2.23 -13.15 9.35
C HIS A 204 3.76 -13.29 9.24
N LYS A 205 4.27 -13.72 8.09
CA LYS A 205 5.71 -13.91 7.90
C LYS A 205 6.42 -12.57 7.90
N ILE A 206 5.93 -11.61 7.12
CA ILE A 206 6.46 -10.25 7.08
C ILE A 206 6.36 -9.59 8.47
N ALA A 207 5.24 -9.77 9.17
CA ALA A 207 5.06 -9.22 10.51
C ALA A 207 6.09 -9.76 11.50
N ASN A 208 6.37 -11.06 11.49
CA ASN A 208 7.36 -11.68 12.37
C ASN A 208 8.78 -11.26 12.02
N GLU A 209 9.15 -11.24 10.75
CA GLU A 209 10.48 -10.76 10.30
C GLU A 209 10.73 -9.31 10.75
N MET A 210 9.73 -8.44 10.63
CA MET A 210 9.86 -7.04 11.08
C MET A 210 9.98 -6.92 12.61
N ILE A 211 9.29 -7.76 13.37
CA ILE A 211 9.44 -7.82 14.83
C ILE A 211 10.85 -8.27 15.18
N GLU A 212 11.38 -9.31 14.56
CA GLU A 212 12.75 -9.78 14.78
C GLU A 212 13.76 -8.67 14.54
N ILE A 213 13.62 -7.90 13.46
CA ILE A 213 14.49 -6.75 13.15
C ILE A 213 14.40 -5.70 14.29
N LEU A 214 13.19 -5.35 14.74
CA LEU A 214 12.99 -4.33 15.78
C LEU A 214 13.63 -4.72 17.13
N TYR A 215 13.61 -6.01 17.46
CA TYR A 215 14.15 -6.48 18.75
C TYR A 215 15.61 -6.93 18.67
N SER A 216 16.13 -7.40 17.52
CA SER A 216 17.54 -7.75 17.35
C SER A 216 18.48 -6.56 17.50
N ASP A 217 18.06 -5.39 17.04
CA ASP A 217 18.83 -4.16 17.19
C ASP A 217 18.90 -3.67 18.66
N SER A 218 18.07 -4.18 19.55
CA SER A 218 18.06 -3.80 20.97
C SER A 218 18.99 -4.65 21.86
N GLU A 219 19.47 -5.80 21.37
CA GLU A 219 20.38 -6.69 22.11
C GLU A 219 21.89 -6.40 21.86
N MET A 220 22.24 -5.47 20.98
CA MET A 220 23.64 -5.15 20.65
C MET A 220 24.22 -3.95 21.43
N MET A 221 23.66 -3.57 22.58
CA MET A 221 24.23 -2.54 23.46
C MET A 221 24.66 -3.10 24.81
#